data_8b1526b7cbd60ad017d01243e715dbe7
#
_entry.id   8b1526b7cbd60ad017d01243e715dbe7
#
_cell.length_a   1.000
_cell.length_b   1.000
_cell.length_c   1.000
_cell.angle_alpha   90.00
_cell.angle_beta   90.00
_cell.angle_gamma   90.00
#
_symmetry.space_group_name_H-M   'P 1'
#
loop_
_entity.id
_entity.type
_entity.pdbx_description
1 polymer ?
#
loop_
_entity_poly.entity_id
_entity_poly.type
_entity_poly.pdbx_seq_one_letter_code
_entity_poly.pdbx_strand_id
1 'polypeptide(L)'
;MAPLPNREADGRWQILLEKLAGIDDQLAAEYLERVDGGARYYDGVPDEHDLKDSARNAFRYLLGCLLARPLSAELMAFPAQVGALRARQGIALENLSAAVRNDFLVAWSALLRLADDTDMEVLAMHVGQLWTVVDDFAGAIQRGYLDQRLQMARADIIEQQQSLSDLLSDEPSPGLVHRAAEVLGLDETAFYWVVGLDAEAATSTVTRRLAGLDVVALDHASKGVTLILLSAHSRWPDDEALAADLLAGVTGAVAPRTIQLPNAFRAATTVRMLTRLGLEATTLRRSWAQLSLSQLCAVIEDLRSYVEVPLAAMNDRDLLVETVLVFAESGSVSATAATLYCHRNTVLNRIRRFEEVTGISLRTPRAQAMVQLCLLRS
;
A
#
# COMPACT_ATOMS: atom_id res chain seq x y z
N MET A 1 -25.67 11.82 47.95
CA MET A 1 -26.92 11.25 48.44
C MET A 1 -27.82 11.19 47.21
N ALA A 2 -27.99 10.04 46.56
CA ALA A 2 -28.89 9.88 45.44
C ALA A 2 -30.35 10.10 45.96
N PRO A 3 -31.18 10.84 45.24
CA PRO A 3 -32.58 10.97 45.62
C PRO A 3 -33.26 9.60 45.62
N LEU A 4 -34.09 9.33 46.61
CA LEU A 4 -34.92 8.11 46.66
C LEU A 4 -35.77 8.04 45.39
N PRO A 5 -35.96 6.84 44.78
CA PRO A 5 -36.77 6.69 43.57
C PRO A 5 -38.19 7.17 43.87
N ASN A 6 -38.63 8.20 43.14
CA ASN A 6 -40.02 8.67 43.18
C ASN A 6 -40.85 7.74 42.27
N ARG A 7 -41.46 6.69 42.83
CA ARG A 7 -42.21 5.66 42.10
C ARG A 7 -43.32 6.25 41.20
N GLU A 8 -43.84 7.41 41.59
CA GLU A 8 -44.90 8.09 40.83
C GLU A 8 -44.31 8.80 39.59
N ALA A 9 -43.14 9.45 39.75
CA ALA A 9 -42.43 10.07 38.62
C ALA A 9 -41.92 9.00 37.64
N ASP A 10 -41.39 7.85 38.13
CA ASP A 10 -40.97 6.74 37.31
C ASP A 10 -42.15 6.15 36.50
N GLY A 11 -43.34 6.03 37.13
CA GLY A 11 -44.56 5.56 36.45
C GLY A 11 -45.02 6.51 35.34
N ARG A 12 -45.00 7.80 35.58
CA ARG A 12 -45.33 8.81 34.57
C ARG A 12 -44.33 8.87 33.44
N TRP A 13 -43.04 8.74 33.73
CA TRP A 13 -41.97 8.61 32.73
C TRP A 13 -42.22 7.44 31.80
N GLN A 14 -42.54 6.27 32.33
CA GLN A 14 -42.87 5.08 31.54
C GLN A 14 -44.05 5.33 30.59
N ILE A 15 -45.10 6.00 31.07
CA ILE A 15 -46.26 6.36 30.23
C ILE A 15 -45.85 7.29 29.08
N LEU A 16 -45.01 8.29 29.34
CA LEU A 16 -44.49 9.17 28.29
C LEU A 16 -43.66 8.41 27.25
N LEU A 17 -42.78 7.50 27.67
CA LEU A 17 -42.03 6.68 26.78
C LEU A 17 -42.90 5.72 25.95
N GLU A 18 -43.96 5.16 26.51
CA GLU A 18 -44.93 4.32 25.78
C GLU A 18 -45.69 5.15 24.70
N LYS A 19 -46.10 6.38 25.02
CA LYS A 19 -46.69 7.31 24.04
C LYS A 19 -45.68 7.62 22.93
N LEU A 20 -44.42 7.86 23.28
CA LEU A 20 -43.36 8.13 22.33
C LEU A 20 -43.07 6.91 21.40
N ALA A 21 -43.11 5.70 21.96
CA ALA A 21 -42.98 4.49 21.18
C ALA A 21 -44.14 4.23 20.21
N GLY A 22 -45.30 4.79 20.46
CA GLY A 22 -46.46 4.74 19.56
C GLY A 22 -46.36 5.63 18.33
N ILE A 23 -45.33 6.50 18.25
CA ILE A 23 -45.12 7.44 17.13
C ILE A 23 -43.75 7.33 16.48
N ASP A 24 -43.14 6.13 16.49
CA ASP A 24 -41.81 5.88 15.94
C ASP A 24 -41.68 6.28 14.45
N ASP A 25 -42.71 6.06 13.62
CA ASP A 25 -42.73 6.49 12.23
C ASP A 25 -42.75 8.05 12.10
N GLN A 26 -43.46 8.75 12.99
CA GLN A 26 -43.44 10.20 13.02
C GLN A 26 -42.09 10.74 13.45
N LEU A 27 -41.45 10.14 14.45
CA LEU A 27 -40.09 10.50 14.87
C LEU A 27 -39.07 10.34 13.73
N ALA A 28 -39.19 9.26 12.96
CA ALA A 28 -38.33 9.04 11.81
C ALA A 28 -38.55 10.12 10.72
N ALA A 29 -39.81 10.54 10.48
CA ALA A 29 -40.08 11.60 9.53
C ALA A 29 -39.53 12.96 10.00
N GLU A 30 -39.74 13.32 11.27
CA GLU A 30 -39.20 14.55 11.87
C GLU A 30 -37.66 14.58 11.85
N TYR A 31 -37.01 13.42 12.02
CA TYR A 31 -35.57 13.28 11.89
C TYR A 31 -35.10 13.60 10.47
N LEU A 32 -35.74 13.04 9.45
CA LEU A 32 -35.43 13.31 8.04
C LEU A 32 -35.57 14.80 7.69
N GLU A 33 -36.66 15.44 8.09
CA GLU A 33 -36.85 16.88 7.88
C GLU A 33 -35.75 17.74 8.48
N ARG A 34 -35.20 17.33 9.65
CA ARG A 34 -34.09 18.03 10.29
C ARG A 34 -32.76 17.78 9.57
N VAL A 35 -32.52 16.57 9.06
CA VAL A 35 -31.32 16.22 8.29
C VAL A 35 -31.31 16.91 6.94
N ASP A 36 -32.44 16.94 6.22
CA ASP A 36 -32.58 17.63 4.92
C ASP A 36 -32.48 19.14 5.04
N GLY A 37 -33.05 19.72 6.10
CA GLY A 37 -33.01 21.18 6.38
C GLY A 37 -31.59 21.68 6.74
N GLY A 38 -30.69 20.79 7.11
CA GLY A 38 -29.28 21.06 7.42
C GLY A 38 -28.32 20.87 6.24
N ALA A 39 -28.80 21.04 5.00
CA ALA A 39 -28.08 20.93 3.71
C ALA A 39 -26.59 20.66 3.82
N ARG A 40 -26.16 19.39 3.83
CA ARG A 40 -24.79 18.85 3.61
C ARG A 40 -24.37 17.71 4.54
N TYR A 41 -25.32 17.05 5.22
CA TYR A 41 -24.94 15.91 6.05
C TYR A 41 -24.44 14.70 5.22
N TYR A 42 -24.94 14.57 4.00
CA TYR A 42 -24.58 13.46 3.13
C TYR A 42 -24.50 13.98 1.69
N ASP A 43 -23.33 14.15 1.12
CA ASP A 43 -23.11 14.50 -0.29
C ASP A 43 -23.67 13.42 -1.24
N GLY A 44 -25.01 13.26 -1.28
CA GLY A 44 -25.70 12.38 -2.22
C GLY A 44 -25.76 10.89 -1.84
N VAL A 45 -25.30 10.50 -0.65
CA VAL A 45 -25.36 9.13 -0.12
C VAL A 45 -25.67 9.21 1.38
N PRO A 46 -26.61 8.48 1.96
CA PRO A 46 -27.39 7.35 1.48
C PRO A 46 -28.71 7.73 0.83
N ASP A 47 -29.37 6.73 0.18
CA ASP A 47 -30.74 6.84 -0.33
C ASP A 47 -31.72 7.22 0.80
N GLU A 48 -32.76 8.04 0.48
CA GLU A 48 -33.80 8.49 1.40
C GLU A 48 -34.53 7.33 2.11
N HIS A 49 -34.76 6.23 1.39
CA HIS A 49 -35.38 5.03 1.95
C HIS A 49 -34.50 4.38 3.03
N ASP A 50 -33.19 4.26 2.77
CA ASP A 50 -32.18 3.72 3.68
C ASP A 50 -32.04 4.59 4.94
N LEU A 51 -32.13 5.92 4.79
CA LEU A 51 -32.13 6.86 5.90
C LEU A 51 -33.39 6.73 6.78
N LYS A 52 -34.56 6.56 6.15
CA LYS A 52 -35.84 6.43 6.86
C LYS A 52 -35.87 5.15 7.71
N ASP A 53 -35.44 4.03 7.13
CA ASP A 53 -35.38 2.76 7.84
C ASP A 53 -34.32 2.79 8.96
N SER A 54 -33.19 3.42 8.72
CA SER A 54 -32.17 3.66 9.73
C SER A 54 -32.68 4.50 10.90
N ALA A 55 -33.38 5.60 10.62
CA ALA A 55 -33.97 6.47 11.65
C ALA A 55 -35.03 5.74 12.48
N ARG A 56 -35.92 4.99 11.82
CA ARG A 56 -36.93 4.17 12.52
C ARG A 56 -36.28 3.15 13.47
N ASN A 57 -35.26 2.44 13.00
CA ASN A 57 -34.58 1.46 13.84
C ASN A 57 -33.76 2.10 14.96
N ALA A 58 -33.21 3.32 14.76
CA ALA A 58 -32.57 4.11 15.81
C ALA A 58 -33.54 4.42 16.95
N PHE A 59 -34.75 4.94 16.63
CA PHE A 59 -35.75 5.24 17.66
C PHE A 59 -36.26 3.94 18.34
N ARG A 60 -36.45 2.84 17.61
CA ARG A 60 -36.83 1.56 18.23
C ARG A 60 -35.77 1.06 19.18
N TYR A 61 -34.46 1.19 18.83
CA TYR A 61 -33.36 0.85 19.71
C TYR A 61 -33.36 1.72 20.97
N LEU A 62 -33.38 3.05 20.80
CA LEU A 62 -33.37 4.02 21.91
C LEU A 62 -34.54 3.80 22.87
N LEU A 63 -35.74 3.66 22.34
CA LEU A 63 -36.97 3.44 23.14
C LEU A 63 -36.97 2.06 23.81
N GLY A 64 -36.44 1.03 23.15
CA GLY A 64 -36.28 -0.29 23.76
C GLY A 64 -35.31 -0.24 24.96
N CYS A 65 -34.23 0.49 24.85
CA CYS A 65 -33.28 0.72 25.96
C CYS A 65 -33.91 1.52 27.11
N LEU A 66 -34.62 2.62 26.79
CA LEU A 66 -35.27 3.45 27.79
C LEU A 66 -36.38 2.74 28.54
N LEU A 67 -37.16 1.90 27.85
CA LEU A 67 -38.23 1.07 28.43
C LEU A 67 -37.71 -0.23 29.06
N ALA A 68 -36.40 -0.47 29.07
CA ALA A 68 -35.79 -1.71 29.53
C ALA A 68 -36.43 -2.98 28.91
N ARG A 69 -36.86 -2.90 27.65
CA ARG A 69 -37.43 -4.00 26.89
C ARG A 69 -36.32 -4.90 26.30
N PRO A 70 -36.54 -6.22 26.21
CA PRO A 70 -35.58 -7.09 25.50
C PRO A 70 -35.56 -6.73 24.02
N LEU A 71 -34.37 -6.38 23.51
CA LEU A 71 -34.15 -6.12 22.09
C LEU A 71 -33.80 -7.41 21.37
N SER A 72 -34.20 -7.55 20.10
CA SER A 72 -33.73 -8.63 19.24
C SER A 72 -32.20 -8.54 19.04
N ALA A 73 -31.53 -9.67 18.73
CA ALA A 73 -30.11 -9.68 18.44
C ALA A 73 -29.76 -8.75 17.26
N GLU A 74 -30.64 -8.64 16.28
CA GLU A 74 -30.49 -7.74 15.12
C GLU A 74 -30.52 -6.28 15.54
N LEU A 75 -31.49 -5.88 16.37
CA LEU A 75 -31.61 -4.49 16.84
C LEU A 75 -30.46 -4.14 17.81
N MET A 76 -29.98 -5.09 18.62
CA MET A 76 -28.79 -4.87 19.45
C MET A 76 -27.51 -4.63 18.64
N ALA A 77 -27.36 -5.27 17.48
CA ALA A 77 -26.22 -5.08 16.59
C ALA A 77 -26.34 -3.83 15.69
N PHE A 78 -27.55 -3.27 15.57
CA PHE A 78 -27.90 -2.19 14.65
C PHE A 78 -26.99 -0.96 14.77
N PRO A 79 -26.65 -0.40 15.94
CA PRO A 79 -25.79 0.79 16.04
C PRO A 79 -24.41 0.56 15.40
N ALA A 80 -23.77 -0.56 15.69
CA ALA A 80 -22.46 -0.89 15.11
C ALA A 80 -22.56 -1.14 13.60
N GLN A 81 -23.63 -1.75 13.12
CA GLN A 81 -23.88 -1.98 11.68
C GLN A 81 -24.07 -0.67 10.92
N VAL A 82 -24.81 0.31 11.49
CA VAL A 82 -24.94 1.65 10.90
C VAL A 82 -23.58 2.32 10.82
N GLY A 83 -22.79 2.30 11.88
CA GLY A 83 -21.44 2.85 11.87
C GLY A 83 -20.58 2.24 10.75
N ALA A 84 -20.57 0.91 10.65
CA ALA A 84 -19.83 0.19 9.60
C ALA A 84 -20.33 0.52 8.18
N LEU A 85 -21.66 0.64 8.00
CA LEU A 85 -22.24 1.00 6.70
C LEU A 85 -21.80 2.41 6.27
N ARG A 86 -21.89 3.40 7.15
CA ARG A 86 -21.50 4.79 6.86
C ARG A 86 -20.00 4.93 6.60
N ALA A 87 -19.16 4.14 7.27
CA ALA A 87 -17.74 4.05 6.97
C ALA A 87 -17.47 3.56 5.54
N ARG A 88 -18.18 2.52 5.08
CA ARG A 88 -18.09 2.00 3.69
C ARG A 88 -18.57 3.02 2.66
N GLN A 89 -19.58 3.81 3.01
CA GLN A 89 -20.13 4.89 2.18
C GLN A 89 -19.22 6.13 2.13
N GLY A 90 -18.09 6.16 2.87
CA GLY A 90 -17.17 7.30 2.88
C GLY A 90 -17.68 8.53 3.66
N ILE A 91 -18.74 8.37 4.45
CA ILE A 91 -19.32 9.47 5.24
C ILE A 91 -18.35 9.82 6.37
N ALA A 92 -18.05 11.11 6.55
CA ALA A 92 -17.16 11.57 7.62
C ALA A 92 -17.77 11.31 9.01
N LEU A 93 -16.92 10.93 9.98
CA LEU A 93 -17.35 10.62 11.36
C LEU A 93 -18.04 11.82 12.03
N GLU A 94 -17.60 13.03 11.73
CA GLU A 94 -18.17 14.27 12.24
C GLU A 94 -19.64 14.44 11.81
N ASN A 95 -19.94 14.12 10.56
CA ASN A 95 -21.30 14.17 10.01
C ASN A 95 -22.20 13.13 10.69
N LEU A 96 -21.68 11.91 10.87
CA LEU A 96 -22.36 10.84 11.57
C LEU A 96 -22.65 11.21 13.04
N SER A 97 -21.68 11.79 13.73
CA SER A 97 -21.85 12.26 15.11
C SER A 97 -22.85 13.41 15.24
N ALA A 98 -22.93 14.27 14.23
CA ALA A 98 -23.93 15.32 14.19
C ALA A 98 -25.34 14.77 13.94
N ALA A 99 -25.48 13.74 13.10
CA ALA A 99 -26.76 13.07 12.84
C ALA A 99 -27.33 12.44 14.12
N VAL A 100 -26.49 11.74 14.91
CA VAL A 100 -26.94 11.13 16.18
C VAL A 100 -27.42 12.17 17.19
N ARG A 101 -26.84 13.38 17.21
CA ARG A 101 -27.38 14.46 18.07
C ARG A 101 -28.80 14.88 17.70
N ASN A 102 -29.21 14.73 16.46
CA ASN A 102 -30.58 14.97 16.04
C ASN A 102 -31.55 13.94 16.61
N ASP A 103 -31.13 12.69 16.84
CA ASP A 103 -31.96 11.67 17.50
C ASP A 103 -32.43 12.17 18.90
N PHE A 104 -31.47 12.71 19.68
CA PHE A 104 -31.81 13.32 20.99
C PHE A 104 -32.79 14.48 20.84
N LEU A 105 -32.51 15.41 19.90
CA LEU A 105 -33.35 16.61 19.72
C LEU A 105 -34.77 16.27 19.27
N VAL A 106 -34.94 15.28 18.40
CA VAL A 106 -36.23 14.79 17.94
C VAL A 106 -36.99 14.14 19.09
N ALA A 107 -36.38 13.18 19.77
CA ALA A 107 -36.98 12.48 20.90
C ALA A 107 -37.37 13.44 22.02
N TRP A 108 -36.48 14.37 22.38
CA TRP A 108 -36.75 15.37 23.42
C TRP A 108 -37.86 16.32 23.03
N SER A 109 -37.90 16.85 21.81
CA SER A 109 -38.95 17.71 21.31
C SER A 109 -40.30 17.01 21.29
N ALA A 110 -40.33 15.73 20.94
CA ALA A 110 -41.58 14.94 20.97
C ALA A 110 -42.05 14.68 22.40
N LEU A 111 -41.18 14.40 23.35
CA LEU A 111 -41.50 14.25 24.77
C LEU A 111 -42.13 15.54 25.32
N LEU A 112 -41.56 16.72 25.00
CA LEU A 112 -42.11 18.00 25.40
C LEU A 112 -43.53 18.26 24.84
N ARG A 113 -43.84 17.78 23.63
CA ARG A 113 -45.18 17.87 23.04
C ARG A 113 -46.18 16.90 23.65
N LEU A 114 -45.73 15.75 24.11
CA LEU A 114 -46.59 14.71 24.70
C LEU A 114 -46.86 14.93 26.19
N ALA A 115 -46.02 15.72 26.84
CA ALA A 115 -46.12 16.06 28.25
C ALA A 115 -47.18 17.12 28.53
N ASP A 116 -47.79 17.06 29.70
CA ASP A 116 -48.63 18.12 30.27
C ASP A 116 -47.86 18.93 31.33
N ASP A 117 -48.48 19.97 31.88
CA ASP A 117 -47.85 20.85 32.87
C ASP A 117 -47.34 20.10 34.11
N THR A 118 -47.95 18.95 34.46
CA THR A 118 -47.59 18.13 35.59
C THR A 118 -46.44 17.20 35.31
N ASP A 119 -46.06 17.02 34.04
CA ASP A 119 -44.94 16.15 33.60
C ASP A 119 -43.58 16.87 33.56
N MET A 120 -43.57 18.21 33.69
CA MET A 120 -42.32 18.98 33.54
C MET A 120 -41.24 18.59 34.55
N GLU A 121 -41.62 18.31 35.78
CA GLU A 121 -40.68 17.82 36.81
C GLU A 121 -40.15 16.42 36.47
N VAL A 122 -41.01 15.54 35.94
CA VAL A 122 -40.66 14.20 35.50
C VAL A 122 -39.63 14.25 34.32
N LEU A 123 -39.89 15.13 33.36
CA LEU A 123 -38.94 15.32 32.25
C LEU A 123 -37.57 15.82 32.74
N ALA A 124 -37.58 16.82 33.66
CA ALA A 124 -36.32 17.34 34.22
C ALA A 124 -35.52 16.28 34.99
N MET A 125 -36.21 15.36 35.71
CA MET A 125 -35.55 14.27 36.43
C MET A 125 -34.98 13.21 35.51
N HIS A 126 -35.56 12.92 34.32
CA HIS A 126 -35.20 11.81 33.43
C HIS A 126 -34.46 12.24 32.18
N VAL A 127 -34.21 13.54 31.93
CA VAL A 127 -33.45 14.02 30.76
C VAL A 127 -32.03 13.38 30.69
N GLY A 128 -31.40 13.19 31.85
CA GLY A 128 -30.11 12.54 31.94
C GLY A 128 -30.12 11.07 31.47
N GLN A 129 -31.24 10.34 31.74
CA GLN A 129 -31.40 8.97 31.25
C GLN A 129 -31.51 8.92 29.73
N LEU A 130 -32.32 9.82 29.14
CA LEU A 130 -32.42 9.92 27.68
C LEU A 130 -31.05 10.24 27.07
N TRP A 131 -30.34 11.22 27.62
CA TRP A 131 -29.00 11.59 27.17
C TRP A 131 -28.03 10.41 27.21
N THR A 132 -28.00 9.67 28.33
CA THR A 132 -27.10 8.51 28.50
C THR A 132 -27.38 7.45 27.45
N VAL A 133 -28.62 7.10 27.17
CA VAL A 133 -28.96 6.10 26.14
C VAL A 133 -28.56 6.57 24.73
N VAL A 134 -28.76 7.85 24.42
CA VAL A 134 -28.30 8.41 23.10
C VAL A 134 -26.78 8.45 23.01
N ASP A 135 -26.08 8.77 24.10
CA ASP A 135 -24.61 8.78 24.12
C ASP A 135 -24.02 7.36 23.96
N ASP A 136 -24.62 6.36 24.64
CA ASP A 136 -24.28 4.95 24.47
C ASP A 136 -24.51 4.47 23.03
N PHE A 137 -25.62 4.87 22.42
CA PHE A 137 -25.95 4.62 21.02
C PHE A 137 -24.91 5.25 20.08
N ALA A 138 -24.58 6.52 20.29
CA ALA A 138 -23.53 7.24 19.55
C ALA A 138 -22.16 6.52 19.66
N GLY A 139 -21.79 6.12 20.87
CA GLY A 139 -20.57 5.38 21.12
C GLY A 139 -20.52 4.02 20.41
N ALA A 140 -21.66 3.31 20.33
CA ALA A 140 -21.75 2.04 19.60
C ALA A 140 -21.61 2.24 18.08
N ILE A 141 -22.22 3.27 17.52
CA ILE A 141 -22.08 3.66 16.11
C ILE A 141 -20.61 4.01 15.80
N GLN A 142 -19.98 4.83 16.65
CA GLN A 142 -18.61 5.27 16.47
C GLN A 142 -17.63 4.08 16.50
N ARG A 143 -17.82 3.14 17.42
CA ARG A 143 -17.01 1.90 17.45
C ARG A 143 -17.15 1.10 16.16
N GLY A 144 -18.37 0.86 15.68
CA GLY A 144 -18.62 0.14 14.44
C GLY A 144 -17.99 0.83 13.22
N TYR A 145 -18.04 2.17 13.19
CA TYR A 145 -17.39 2.98 12.16
C TYR A 145 -15.86 2.80 12.16
N LEU A 146 -15.23 2.96 13.32
CA LEU A 146 -13.78 2.85 13.44
C LEU A 146 -13.28 1.43 13.14
N ASP A 147 -14.00 0.41 13.62
CA ASP A 147 -13.67 -0.99 13.32
C ASP A 147 -13.73 -1.27 11.81
N GLN A 148 -14.76 -0.77 11.13
CA GLN A 148 -14.87 -0.92 9.67
C GLN A 148 -13.75 -0.17 8.93
N ARG A 149 -13.39 1.05 9.34
CA ARG A 149 -12.27 1.81 8.74
C ARG A 149 -10.95 1.07 8.90
N LEU A 150 -10.72 0.48 10.08
CA LEU A 150 -9.54 -0.35 10.32
C LEU A 150 -9.52 -1.62 9.45
N GLN A 151 -10.68 -2.27 9.27
CA GLN A 151 -10.78 -3.43 8.39
C GLN A 151 -10.48 -3.08 6.93
N MET A 152 -11.03 -1.97 6.43
CA MET A 152 -10.76 -1.48 5.06
C MET A 152 -9.28 -1.17 4.87
N ALA A 153 -8.66 -0.42 5.80
CA ALA A 153 -7.23 -0.10 5.72
C ALA A 153 -6.33 -1.36 5.76
N ARG A 154 -6.72 -2.37 6.54
CA ARG A 154 -6.01 -3.66 6.55
C ARG A 154 -6.17 -4.43 5.24
N ALA A 155 -7.36 -4.43 4.65
CA ALA A 155 -7.61 -5.06 3.36
C ALA A 155 -6.77 -4.41 2.25
N ASP A 156 -6.70 -3.08 2.21
CA ASP A 156 -5.89 -2.32 1.26
C ASP A 156 -4.39 -2.68 1.41
N ILE A 157 -3.88 -2.75 2.64
CA ILE A 157 -2.49 -3.15 2.90
C ILE A 157 -2.23 -4.59 2.42
N ILE A 158 -3.15 -5.53 2.70
CA ILE A 158 -3.01 -6.93 2.26
C ILE A 158 -3.01 -7.00 0.74
N GLU A 159 -3.90 -6.27 0.07
CA GLU A 159 -3.97 -6.24 -1.40
C GLU A 159 -2.70 -5.66 -2.02
N GLN A 160 -2.17 -4.57 -1.46
CA GLN A 160 -0.89 -3.99 -1.87
C GLN A 160 0.27 -4.97 -1.69
N GLN A 161 0.37 -5.63 -0.53
CA GLN A 161 1.42 -6.62 -0.25
C GLN A 161 1.31 -7.84 -1.17
N GLN A 162 0.09 -8.31 -1.45
CA GLN A 162 -0.13 -9.42 -2.37
C GLN A 162 0.27 -9.03 -3.80
N SER A 163 -0.16 -7.87 -4.29
CA SER A 163 0.17 -7.36 -5.61
C SER A 163 1.69 -7.21 -5.79
N LEU A 164 2.39 -6.71 -4.76
CA LEU A 164 3.84 -6.59 -4.77
C LEU A 164 4.53 -7.95 -4.73
N SER A 165 4.01 -8.90 -3.95
CA SER A 165 4.50 -10.28 -3.91
C SER A 165 4.38 -10.95 -5.26
N ASP A 166 3.22 -10.84 -5.90
CA ASP A 166 2.95 -11.45 -7.20
C ASP A 166 3.86 -10.85 -8.29
N LEU A 167 4.10 -9.54 -8.23
CA LEU A 167 4.99 -8.84 -9.16
C LEU A 167 6.47 -9.25 -9.01
N LEU A 168 6.91 -9.57 -7.79
CA LEU A 168 8.33 -9.84 -7.48
C LEU A 168 8.67 -11.34 -7.39
N SER A 169 7.69 -12.25 -7.45
CA SER A 169 7.91 -13.68 -7.19
C SER A 169 8.27 -14.48 -8.43
N ASP A 170 7.44 -14.45 -9.45
CA ASP A 170 7.57 -15.22 -10.68
C ASP A 170 7.26 -14.32 -11.88
N GLU A 171 7.47 -14.82 -13.10
CA GLU A 171 7.18 -14.06 -14.34
C GLU A 171 5.68 -13.72 -14.41
N PRO A 172 5.30 -12.44 -14.23
CA PRO A 172 3.92 -12.05 -14.15
C PRO A 172 3.28 -11.99 -15.54
N SER A 173 1.99 -12.38 -15.65
CA SER A 173 1.24 -12.13 -16.87
C SER A 173 1.00 -10.62 -17.07
N PRO A 174 0.81 -10.16 -18.33
CA PRO A 174 0.53 -8.73 -18.59
C PRO A 174 -0.66 -8.18 -17.81
N GLY A 175 -1.72 -8.97 -17.63
CA GLY A 175 -2.88 -8.55 -16.83
C GLY A 175 -2.60 -8.43 -15.33
N LEU A 176 -1.68 -9.21 -14.81
CA LEU A 176 -1.23 -9.12 -13.42
C LEU A 176 -0.37 -7.86 -13.22
N VAL A 177 0.53 -7.56 -14.15
CA VAL A 177 1.35 -6.33 -14.11
C VAL A 177 0.47 -5.09 -14.09
N HIS A 178 -0.50 -5.02 -15.01
CA HIS A 178 -1.44 -3.89 -15.09
C HIS A 178 -2.21 -3.69 -13.79
N ARG A 179 -2.78 -4.75 -13.24
CA ARG A 179 -3.51 -4.69 -11.95
C ARG A 179 -2.61 -4.28 -10.80
N ALA A 180 -1.39 -4.84 -10.72
CA ALA A 180 -0.43 -4.47 -9.70
C ALA A 180 -0.01 -2.99 -9.82
N ALA A 181 0.17 -2.49 -11.05
CA ALA A 181 0.46 -1.07 -11.29
C ALA A 181 -0.67 -0.17 -10.79
N GLU A 182 -1.93 -0.50 -11.06
CA GLU A 182 -3.09 0.24 -10.55
C GLU A 182 -3.16 0.22 -9.02
N VAL A 183 -3.09 -0.96 -8.40
CA VAL A 183 -3.20 -1.12 -6.93
C VAL A 183 -2.05 -0.42 -6.19
N LEU A 184 -0.84 -0.46 -6.74
CA LEU A 184 0.36 0.12 -6.14
C LEU A 184 0.61 1.57 -6.55
N GLY A 185 -0.18 2.13 -7.47
CA GLY A 185 0.01 3.48 -8.00
C GLY A 185 1.31 3.63 -8.79
N LEU A 186 1.74 2.59 -9.52
CA LEU A 186 3.00 2.54 -10.27
C LEU A 186 2.78 2.87 -11.75
N ASP A 187 3.77 3.48 -12.38
CA ASP A 187 3.82 3.71 -13.82
C ASP A 187 4.53 2.53 -14.52
N GLU A 188 3.85 1.79 -15.38
CA GLU A 188 4.41 0.64 -16.10
C GLU A 188 5.61 1.00 -16.99
N THR A 189 5.75 2.27 -17.37
CA THR A 189 6.82 2.78 -18.23
C THR A 189 8.00 3.37 -17.48
N ALA A 190 7.86 3.56 -16.17
CA ALA A 190 8.90 4.13 -15.33
C ALA A 190 10.09 3.19 -15.13
N PHE A 191 11.22 3.78 -14.71
CA PHE A 191 12.39 3.00 -14.31
C PHE A 191 12.24 2.55 -12.85
N TYR A 192 12.53 1.26 -12.63
CA TYR A 192 12.50 0.66 -11.31
C TYR A 192 13.85 0.07 -10.93
N TRP A 193 14.10 0.07 -9.63
CA TRP A 193 15.19 -0.62 -8.99
C TRP A 193 14.64 -1.64 -8.00
N VAL A 194 15.33 -2.76 -7.81
CA VAL A 194 15.06 -3.68 -6.71
C VAL A 194 16.29 -3.75 -5.82
N VAL A 195 16.08 -3.45 -4.54
CA VAL A 195 17.11 -3.51 -3.50
C VAL A 195 16.76 -4.65 -2.55
N GLY A 196 17.74 -5.46 -2.16
CA GLY A 196 17.58 -6.55 -1.20
C GLY A 196 18.38 -6.30 0.06
N LEU A 197 17.77 -6.55 1.22
CA LEU A 197 18.36 -6.35 2.53
C LEU A 197 18.23 -7.63 3.37
N ASP A 198 19.29 -8.00 4.08
CA ASP A 198 19.37 -9.26 4.83
C ASP A 198 18.79 -9.14 6.25
N ALA A 199 18.69 -7.95 6.82
CA ALA A 199 18.28 -7.74 8.19
C ALA A 199 17.31 -6.58 8.38
N GLU A 200 16.47 -6.65 9.42
CA GLU A 200 15.51 -5.60 9.79
C GLU A 200 16.20 -4.27 10.10
N ALA A 201 17.37 -4.31 10.76
CA ALA A 201 18.19 -3.12 11.04
C ALA A 201 18.68 -2.44 9.75
N ALA A 202 18.98 -3.22 8.70
CA ALA A 202 19.33 -2.72 7.38
C ALA A 202 18.13 -2.02 6.73
N THR A 203 16.94 -2.61 6.82
CA THR A 203 15.69 -2.05 6.31
C THR A 203 15.42 -0.69 6.94
N SER A 204 15.47 -0.58 8.27
CA SER A 204 15.23 0.69 8.96
C SER A 204 16.21 1.80 8.58
N THR A 205 17.46 1.44 8.31
CA THR A 205 18.51 2.38 7.88
C THR A 205 18.25 2.89 6.47
N VAL A 206 17.93 1.98 5.55
CA VAL A 206 17.62 2.34 4.14
C VAL A 206 16.33 3.14 4.05
N THR A 207 15.27 2.75 4.75
CA THR A 207 14.01 3.52 4.80
C THR A 207 14.24 4.95 5.29
N ARG A 208 15.10 5.14 6.29
CA ARG A 208 15.46 6.48 6.77
C ARG A 208 16.23 7.29 5.72
N ARG A 209 17.10 6.66 4.92
CA ARG A 209 17.82 7.32 3.82
C ARG A 209 16.88 7.70 2.67
N LEU A 210 15.84 6.91 2.44
CA LEU A 210 14.80 7.18 1.45
C LEU A 210 13.83 8.29 1.92
N ALA A 211 13.67 8.48 3.24
CA ALA A 211 12.80 9.51 3.79
C ALA A 211 13.30 10.92 3.36
N GLY A 212 12.42 11.67 2.72
CA GLY A 212 12.73 13.01 2.18
C GLY A 212 13.27 13.00 0.73
N LEU A 213 13.38 11.83 0.11
CA LEU A 213 13.63 11.73 -1.33
C LEU A 213 12.28 11.64 -2.06
N ASP A 214 12.22 12.26 -3.23
CA ASP A 214 11.06 12.14 -4.13
C ASP A 214 11.13 10.81 -4.89
N VAL A 215 10.88 9.71 -4.16
CA VAL A 215 10.90 8.35 -4.69
C VAL A 215 9.76 7.54 -4.08
N VAL A 216 9.12 6.72 -4.88
CA VAL A 216 8.19 5.70 -4.38
C VAL A 216 9.02 4.49 -3.95
N ALA A 217 8.85 4.05 -2.71
CA ALA A 217 9.54 2.89 -2.15
C ALA A 217 8.51 1.94 -1.54
N LEU A 218 8.45 0.71 -2.07
CA LEU A 218 7.55 -0.35 -1.60
C LEU A 218 8.39 -1.52 -1.11
N ASP A 219 8.23 -1.91 0.15
CA ASP A 219 8.96 -3.02 0.74
C ASP A 219 8.13 -4.31 0.81
N HIS A 220 8.81 -5.44 0.63
CA HIS A 220 8.23 -6.77 0.67
C HIS A 220 9.19 -7.79 1.28
N ALA A 221 8.77 -8.46 2.35
CA ALA A 221 9.54 -9.54 2.95
C ALA A 221 9.37 -10.84 2.15
N SER A 222 10.46 -11.38 1.62
CA SER A 222 10.44 -12.58 0.77
C SER A 222 11.60 -13.51 1.08
N LYS A 223 11.29 -14.74 1.55
CA LYS A 223 12.27 -15.84 1.73
C LYS A 223 13.52 -15.43 2.53
N GLY A 224 13.35 -14.65 3.60
CA GLY A 224 14.43 -14.19 4.49
C GLY A 224 15.21 -12.97 3.99
N VAL A 225 14.73 -12.32 2.94
CA VAL A 225 15.29 -11.08 2.41
C VAL A 225 14.17 -10.05 2.31
N THR A 226 14.41 -8.83 2.75
CA THR A 226 13.49 -7.71 2.48
C THR A 226 13.84 -7.12 1.13
N LEU A 227 12.87 -7.12 0.22
CA LEU A 227 12.98 -6.48 -1.10
C LEU A 227 12.36 -5.09 -1.02
N ILE A 228 12.99 -4.11 -1.64
CA ILE A 228 12.44 -2.75 -1.80
C ILE A 228 12.37 -2.46 -3.29
N LEU A 229 11.16 -2.29 -3.82
CA LEU A 229 10.92 -1.78 -5.17
C LEU A 229 10.96 -0.25 -5.11
N LEU A 230 11.87 0.35 -5.88
CA LEU A 230 12.07 1.79 -5.94
C LEU A 230 11.71 2.31 -7.32
N SER A 231 10.84 3.32 -7.39
CA SER A 231 10.66 4.15 -8.57
C SER A 231 11.42 5.44 -8.35
N ALA A 232 12.41 5.71 -9.20
CA ALA A 232 13.20 6.93 -9.14
C ALA A 232 13.40 7.50 -10.54
N HIS A 233 12.78 8.63 -10.81
CA HIS A 233 13.00 9.37 -12.04
C HIS A 233 14.40 9.99 -11.99
N SER A 234 15.37 9.37 -12.69
CA SER A 234 16.71 9.92 -12.99
C SER A 234 17.67 10.24 -11.82
N ARG A 235 17.38 9.89 -10.57
CA ARG A 235 18.27 10.23 -9.44
C ARG A 235 19.61 9.48 -9.50
N TRP A 236 19.59 8.21 -9.84
CA TRP A 236 20.80 7.38 -9.92
C TRP A 236 21.06 6.97 -11.38
N PRO A 237 22.28 7.19 -11.90
CA PRO A 237 22.61 6.82 -13.27
C PRO A 237 22.68 5.30 -13.46
N ASP A 238 23.15 4.55 -12.44
CA ASP A 238 23.31 3.10 -12.46
C ASP A 238 23.15 2.46 -11.07
N ASP A 239 23.20 1.13 -11.01
CA ASP A 239 23.12 0.32 -9.80
C ASP A 239 24.32 0.53 -8.85
N GLU A 240 25.48 0.88 -9.36
CA GLU A 240 26.67 1.19 -8.55
C GLU A 240 26.47 2.48 -7.74
N ALA A 241 25.96 3.53 -8.39
CA ALA A 241 25.66 4.80 -7.74
C ALA A 241 24.56 4.65 -6.68
N LEU A 242 23.52 3.86 -6.98
CA LEU A 242 22.45 3.58 -6.03
C LEU A 242 22.98 2.77 -4.83
N ALA A 243 23.79 1.72 -5.06
CA ALA A 243 24.38 0.93 -3.99
C ALA A 243 25.27 1.78 -3.07
N ALA A 244 26.09 2.66 -3.65
CA ALA A 244 26.96 3.56 -2.89
C ALA A 244 26.17 4.58 -2.03
N ASP A 245 25.06 5.08 -2.52
CA ASP A 245 24.22 6.06 -1.82
C ASP A 245 23.35 5.39 -0.73
N LEU A 246 22.62 4.34 -1.08
CA LEU A 246 21.65 3.74 -0.17
C LEU A 246 22.23 2.68 0.77
N LEU A 247 23.23 1.90 0.30
CA LEU A 247 23.73 0.72 1.02
C LEU A 247 25.10 0.92 1.68
N ALA A 248 25.64 2.14 1.74
CA ALA A 248 26.91 2.39 2.45
C ALA A 248 26.81 1.92 3.91
N GLY A 249 27.70 1.00 4.34
CA GLY A 249 27.69 0.42 5.69
C GLY A 249 26.49 -0.53 5.96
N VAL A 250 25.82 -1.01 4.91
CA VAL A 250 24.66 -1.91 5.04
C VAL A 250 24.88 -3.16 4.20
N THR A 251 24.68 -4.35 4.78
CA THR A 251 24.65 -5.61 4.05
C THR A 251 23.39 -5.67 3.20
N GLY A 252 23.59 -5.69 1.89
CA GLY A 252 22.50 -5.69 0.93
C GLY A 252 22.99 -5.61 -0.51
N ALA A 253 22.07 -5.72 -1.43
CA ALA A 253 22.36 -5.77 -2.86
C ALA A 253 21.38 -4.91 -3.67
N VAL A 254 21.86 -4.43 -4.83
CA VAL A 254 21.05 -3.77 -5.85
C VAL A 254 21.07 -4.62 -7.12
N ALA A 255 19.89 -4.88 -7.69
CA ALA A 255 19.77 -5.50 -9.00
C ALA A 255 20.08 -4.48 -10.10
N PRO A 256 20.47 -4.95 -11.30
CA PRO A 256 20.53 -4.10 -12.47
C PRO A 256 19.21 -3.36 -12.69
N ARG A 257 19.29 -2.12 -13.17
CA ARG A 257 18.12 -1.28 -13.41
C ARG A 257 17.16 -1.96 -14.37
N THR A 258 15.91 -2.05 -13.98
CA THR A 258 14.85 -2.53 -14.85
C THR A 258 14.05 -1.36 -15.43
N ILE A 259 13.79 -1.39 -16.74
CA ILE A 259 13.09 -0.31 -17.46
C ILE A 259 11.57 -0.48 -17.36
N GLN A 260 11.12 -1.71 -17.21
CA GLN A 260 9.69 -2.04 -17.23
C GLN A 260 9.31 -2.89 -16.02
N LEU A 261 8.16 -2.61 -15.48
CA LEU A 261 7.58 -3.30 -14.33
C LEU A 261 7.49 -4.84 -14.52
N PRO A 262 7.16 -5.37 -15.72
CA PRO A 262 7.16 -6.82 -15.98
C PRO A 262 8.47 -7.53 -15.66
N ASN A 263 9.59 -6.82 -15.67
CA ASN A 263 10.91 -7.39 -15.41
C ASN A 263 11.33 -7.32 -13.92
N ALA A 264 10.49 -6.77 -13.04
CA ALA A 264 10.80 -6.61 -11.62
C ALA A 264 11.08 -7.95 -10.93
N PHE A 265 10.41 -9.05 -11.33
CA PHE A 265 10.65 -10.40 -10.81
C PHE A 265 12.08 -10.90 -11.08
N ARG A 266 12.66 -10.58 -12.25
CA ARG A 266 14.07 -10.92 -12.56
C ARG A 266 15.01 -10.17 -11.65
N ALA A 267 14.82 -8.86 -11.53
CA ALA A 267 15.59 -8.03 -10.61
C ALA A 267 15.49 -8.54 -9.16
N ALA A 268 14.29 -8.92 -8.71
CA ALA A 268 14.07 -9.51 -7.39
C ALA A 268 14.80 -10.85 -7.22
N THR A 269 14.83 -11.68 -8.24
CA THR A 269 15.57 -12.96 -8.24
C THR A 269 17.07 -12.72 -8.14
N THR A 270 17.60 -11.83 -8.95
CA THR A 270 19.02 -11.44 -8.94
C THR A 270 19.41 -10.90 -7.57
N VAL A 271 18.64 -9.96 -7.04
CA VAL A 271 18.98 -9.33 -5.76
C VAL A 271 18.88 -10.29 -4.57
N ARG A 272 17.91 -11.22 -4.57
CA ARG A 272 17.84 -12.28 -3.53
C ARG A 272 19.11 -13.14 -3.52
N MET A 273 19.63 -13.49 -4.70
CA MET A 273 20.88 -14.26 -4.80
C MET A 273 22.08 -13.46 -4.29
N LEU A 274 22.18 -12.20 -4.67
CA LEU A 274 23.29 -11.33 -4.27
C LEU A 274 23.27 -11.02 -2.77
N THR A 275 22.10 -10.73 -2.21
CA THR A 275 21.94 -10.43 -0.77
C THR A 275 22.40 -11.60 0.10
N ARG A 276 22.15 -12.84 -0.34
CA ARG A 276 22.58 -14.06 0.37
C ARG A 276 24.10 -14.26 0.38
N LEU A 277 24.85 -13.50 -0.40
CA LEU A 277 26.32 -13.49 -0.30
C LEU A 277 26.82 -12.78 0.97
N GLY A 278 25.96 -12.03 1.66
CA GLY A 278 26.30 -11.33 2.90
C GLY A 278 27.28 -10.18 2.72
N LEU A 279 27.33 -9.59 1.53
CA LEU A 279 28.26 -8.50 1.20
C LEU A 279 27.61 -7.13 1.40
N GLU A 280 28.44 -6.16 1.78
CA GLU A 280 28.03 -4.76 1.89
C GLU A 280 27.91 -4.12 0.51
N ALA A 281 26.86 -3.32 0.29
CA ALA A 281 26.63 -2.49 -0.89
C ALA A 281 26.93 -3.21 -2.22
N THR A 282 26.37 -4.42 -2.38
CA THR A 282 26.70 -5.34 -3.47
C THR A 282 25.87 -5.07 -4.72
N THR A 283 26.48 -5.25 -5.90
CA THR A 283 25.82 -5.25 -7.21
C THR A 283 26.16 -6.52 -7.98
N LEU A 284 25.37 -6.85 -9.00
CA LEU A 284 25.66 -7.98 -9.87
C LEU A 284 27.02 -7.81 -10.56
N ARG A 285 27.34 -6.60 -11.01
CA ARG A 285 28.62 -6.28 -11.64
C ARG A 285 29.83 -6.57 -10.76
N ARG A 286 29.71 -6.38 -9.44
CA ARG A 286 30.80 -6.64 -8.49
C ARG A 286 30.92 -8.10 -8.10
N SER A 287 29.81 -8.83 -8.05
CA SER A 287 29.73 -10.10 -7.32
C SER A 287 29.37 -11.33 -8.17
N TRP A 288 29.14 -11.16 -9.49
CA TRP A 288 28.72 -12.26 -10.34
C TRP A 288 29.61 -13.52 -10.25
N ALA A 289 30.91 -13.34 -10.10
CA ALA A 289 31.85 -14.46 -10.03
C ALA A 289 31.82 -15.24 -8.71
N GLN A 290 31.08 -14.76 -7.72
CA GLN A 290 30.84 -15.46 -6.45
C GLN A 290 29.56 -16.32 -6.50
N LEU A 291 28.77 -16.19 -7.57
CA LEU A 291 27.59 -17.02 -7.79
C LEU A 291 27.98 -18.42 -8.25
N SER A 292 27.25 -19.42 -7.82
CA SER A 292 27.36 -20.77 -8.35
C SER A 292 26.96 -20.82 -9.83
N LEU A 293 27.33 -21.85 -10.56
CA LEU A 293 27.01 -21.97 -11.97
C LEU A 293 25.49 -21.92 -12.24
N SER A 294 24.69 -22.58 -11.40
CA SER A 294 23.23 -22.55 -11.54
C SER A 294 22.63 -21.16 -11.29
N GLN A 295 23.17 -20.42 -10.32
CA GLN A 295 22.77 -19.03 -10.07
C GLN A 295 23.21 -18.10 -11.20
N LEU A 296 24.40 -18.33 -11.74
CA LEU A 296 24.91 -17.55 -12.87
C LEU A 296 24.03 -17.72 -14.11
N CYS A 297 23.58 -18.94 -14.41
CA CYS A 297 22.63 -19.17 -15.51
C CYS A 297 21.33 -18.38 -15.34
N ALA A 298 20.85 -18.22 -14.12
CA ALA A 298 19.61 -17.48 -13.85
C ALA A 298 19.74 -15.95 -14.02
N VAL A 299 20.96 -15.41 -13.94
CA VAL A 299 21.22 -13.95 -14.04
C VAL A 299 21.97 -13.54 -15.31
N ILE A 300 22.18 -14.49 -16.23
CA ILE A 300 23.00 -14.22 -17.43
C ILE A 300 22.38 -13.12 -18.30
N GLU A 301 21.07 -13.02 -18.35
CA GLU A 301 20.39 -11.99 -19.13
C GLU A 301 20.61 -10.59 -18.52
N ASP A 302 20.60 -10.50 -17.20
CA ASP A 302 20.92 -9.25 -16.50
C ASP A 302 22.38 -8.86 -16.70
N LEU A 303 23.30 -9.82 -16.71
CA LEU A 303 24.71 -9.57 -17.04
C LEU A 303 24.89 -9.07 -18.48
N ARG A 304 24.14 -9.63 -19.43
CA ARG A 304 24.16 -9.18 -20.83
C ARG A 304 23.79 -7.71 -20.96
N SER A 305 22.86 -7.21 -20.15
CA SER A 305 22.44 -5.82 -20.19
C SER A 305 23.58 -4.83 -19.98
N TYR A 306 24.62 -5.17 -19.20
CA TYR A 306 25.81 -4.33 -19.01
C TYR A 306 26.66 -4.18 -20.27
N VAL A 307 26.57 -5.13 -21.20
CA VAL A 307 27.34 -5.14 -22.44
C VAL A 307 26.48 -4.70 -23.62
N GLU A 308 25.28 -5.27 -23.77
CA GLU A 308 24.46 -5.09 -24.96
C GLU A 308 23.79 -3.71 -25.01
N VAL A 309 23.24 -3.21 -23.86
CA VAL A 309 22.54 -1.93 -23.86
C VAL A 309 23.46 -0.76 -24.25
N PRO A 310 24.68 -0.61 -23.70
CA PRO A 310 25.59 0.45 -24.12
C PRO A 310 26.04 0.31 -25.58
N LEU A 311 26.19 -0.91 -26.09
CA LEU A 311 26.62 -1.15 -27.46
C LEU A 311 25.52 -0.98 -28.52
N ALA A 312 24.25 -1.11 -28.13
CA ALA A 312 23.12 -1.03 -29.06
C ALA A 312 23.05 0.32 -29.82
N ALA A 313 23.54 1.40 -29.23
CA ALA A 313 23.60 2.74 -29.83
C ALA A 313 24.79 2.97 -30.74
N MET A 314 25.69 1.99 -30.88
CA MET A 314 26.95 2.16 -31.62
C MET A 314 26.84 1.67 -33.06
N ASN A 315 27.27 2.50 -34.03
CA ASN A 315 27.29 2.14 -35.45
C ASN A 315 28.32 1.04 -35.78
N ASP A 316 29.38 0.94 -34.98
CA ASP A 316 30.48 -0.02 -35.14
C ASP A 316 30.39 -1.22 -34.17
N ARG A 317 29.18 -1.46 -33.59
CA ARG A 317 28.92 -2.50 -32.59
C ARG A 317 29.52 -3.86 -32.99
N ASP A 318 29.22 -4.34 -34.19
CA ASP A 318 29.64 -5.69 -34.62
C ASP A 318 31.18 -5.84 -34.70
N LEU A 319 31.84 -4.75 -35.12
CA LEU A 319 33.30 -4.72 -35.15
C LEU A 319 33.93 -4.69 -33.76
N LEU A 320 33.30 -4.00 -32.81
CA LEU A 320 33.73 -4.00 -31.41
C LEU A 320 33.53 -5.38 -30.76
N VAL A 321 32.35 -5.97 -30.95
CA VAL A 321 32.01 -7.30 -30.41
C VAL A 321 32.95 -8.37 -30.97
N GLU A 322 33.14 -8.43 -32.30
CA GLU A 322 34.05 -9.37 -32.93
C GLU A 322 35.49 -9.23 -32.38
N THR A 323 35.96 -7.98 -32.28
CA THR A 323 37.32 -7.72 -31.76
C THR A 323 37.51 -8.20 -30.32
N VAL A 324 36.48 -7.94 -29.48
CA VAL A 324 36.55 -8.31 -28.05
C VAL A 324 36.42 -9.81 -27.86
N LEU A 325 35.61 -10.51 -28.61
CA LEU A 325 35.52 -11.98 -28.57
C LEU A 325 36.82 -12.63 -28.96
N VAL A 326 37.42 -12.25 -30.10
CA VAL A 326 38.71 -12.78 -30.55
C VAL A 326 39.85 -12.42 -29.57
N PHE A 327 39.78 -11.23 -28.96
CA PHE A 327 40.76 -10.85 -27.94
C PHE A 327 40.59 -11.68 -26.64
N ALA A 328 39.38 -11.95 -26.20
CA ALA A 328 39.09 -12.75 -25.02
C ALA A 328 39.50 -14.22 -25.20
N GLU A 329 39.42 -14.76 -26.43
CA GLU A 329 39.88 -16.10 -26.77
C GLU A 329 41.41 -16.18 -26.84
N SER A 330 42.07 -15.22 -27.50
CA SER A 330 43.51 -15.25 -27.75
C SER A 330 44.35 -14.72 -26.60
N GLY A 331 43.79 -13.87 -25.75
CA GLY A 331 44.50 -13.16 -24.67
C GLY A 331 45.57 -12.17 -25.17
N SER A 332 45.68 -11.93 -26.47
CA SER A 332 46.79 -11.21 -27.06
C SER A 332 46.34 -10.25 -28.19
N VAL A 333 46.69 -8.97 -28.04
CA VAL A 333 46.45 -7.94 -29.06
C VAL A 333 47.07 -8.31 -30.40
N SER A 334 48.26 -8.93 -30.41
CA SER A 334 48.94 -9.31 -31.63
C SER A 334 48.29 -10.52 -32.32
N ALA A 335 47.84 -11.49 -31.55
CA ALA A 335 47.08 -12.62 -32.08
C ALA A 335 45.73 -12.19 -32.63
N THR A 336 44.99 -11.33 -31.90
CA THR A 336 43.74 -10.72 -32.35
C THR A 336 43.93 -9.97 -33.67
N ALA A 337 44.98 -9.16 -33.79
CA ALA A 337 45.28 -8.40 -34.99
C ALA A 337 45.54 -9.29 -36.20
N ALA A 338 46.26 -10.41 -35.97
CA ALA A 338 46.50 -11.40 -37.01
C ALA A 338 45.21 -12.11 -37.44
N THR A 339 44.38 -12.53 -36.52
CA THR A 339 43.08 -13.17 -36.79
C THR A 339 42.11 -12.28 -37.55
N LEU A 340 42.08 -10.98 -37.19
CA LEU A 340 41.16 -10.00 -37.78
C LEU A 340 41.77 -9.27 -39.00
N TYR A 341 42.95 -9.66 -39.44
CA TYR A 341 43.66 -9.06 -40.56
C TYR A 341 43.75 -7.52 -40.47
N CYS A 342 44.04 -6.99 -39.27
CA CYS A 342 44.13 -5.56 -39.03
C CYS A 342 45.40 -5.18 -38.24
N HIS A 343 45.71 -3.88 -38.17
CA HIS A 343 46.87 -3.42 -37.41
C HIS A 343 46.58 -3.48 -35.89
N ARG A 344 47.61 -3.80 -35.09
CA ARG A 344 47.52 -3.88 -33.62
C ARG A 344 46.93 -2.63 -32.98
N ASN A 345 47.18 -1.45 -33.52
CA ASN A 345 46.60 -0.20 -33.02
C ASN A 345 45.10 -0.13 -33.25
N THR A 346 44.58 -0.72 -34.31
CA THR A 346 43.15 -0.84 -34.58
C THR A 346 42.48 -1.68 -33.51
N VAL A 347 43.10 -2.84 -33.13
CA VAL A 347 42.61 -3.69 -32.04
C VAL A 347 42.60 -2.89 -30.72
N LEU A 348 43.69 -2.21 -30.36
CA LEU A 348 43.78 -1.41 -29.14
C LEU A 348 42.72 -0.28 -29.10
N ASN A 349 42.50 0.39 -30.22
CA ASN A 349 41.48 1.45 -30.28
C ASN A 349 40.08 0.89 -30.13
N ARG A 350 39.76 -0.26 -30.74
CA ARG A 350 38.44 -0.91 -30.59
C ARG A 350 38.23 -1.43 -29.16
N ILE A 351 39.24 -2.04 -28.53
CA ILE A 351 39.19 -2.46 -27.12
C ILE A 351 38.93 -1.25 -26.22
N ARG A 352 39.70 -0.16 -26.39
CA ARG A 352 39.50 1.08 -25.61
C ARG A 352 38.12 1.63 -25.80
N ARG A 353 37.64 1.66 -27.03
CA ARG A 353 36.29 2.14 -27.35
C ARG A 353 35.20 1.30 -26.68
N PHE A 354 35.36 -0.03 -26.69
CA PHE A 354 34.49 -0.94 -25.96
C PHE A 354 34.52 -0.67 -24.45
N GLU A 355 35.70 -0.53 -23.85
CA GLU A 355 35.91 -0.24 -22.42
C GLU A 355 35.25 1.11 -22.05
N GLU A 356 35.37 2.15 -22.91
CA GLU A 356 34.75 3.48 -22.70
C GLU A 356 33.22 3.41 -22.71
N VAL A 357 32.64 2.64 -23.63
CA VAL A 357 31.20 2.55 -23.81
C VAL A 357 30.55 1.67 -22.75
N THR A 358 31.14 0.52 -22.44
CA THR A 358 30.59 -0.44 -21.47
C THR A 358 31.06 -0.19 -20.04
N GLY A 359 32.10 0.58 -19.83
CA GLY A 359 32.77 0.74 -18.54
C GLY A 359 33.44 -0.53 -18.02
N ILE A 360 33.61 -1.57 -18.86
CA ILE A 360 34.18 -2.86 -18.49
C ILE A 360 35.63 -2.93 -18.98
N SER A 361 36.60 -2.94 -18.07
CA SER A 361 38.00 -3.07 -18.46
C SER A 361 38.40 -4.52 -18.75
N LEU A 362 38.82 -4.78 -19.97
CA LEU A 362 39.25 -6.12 -20.43
C LEU A 362 40.66 -6.54 -19.98
N ARG A 363 41.28 -5.79 -19.05
CA ARG A 363 42.63 -6.09 -18.56
C ARG A 363 42.67 -7.29 -17.62
N THR A 364 41.54 -7.72 -17.06
CA THR A 364 41.47 -8.86 -16.14
C THR A 364 40.83 -10.06 -16.78
N PRO A 365 41.30 -11.29 -16.53
CA PRO A 365 40.67 -12.53 -17.02
C PRO A 365 39.21 -12.65 -16.61
N ARG A 366 38.86 -12.13 -15.43
CA ARG A 366 37.50 -12.11 -14.91
C ARG A 366 36.58 -11.27 -15.80
N ALA A 367 37.01 -10.08 -16.21
CA ALA A 367 36.19 -9.21 -17.06
C ALA A 367 36.07 -9.81 -18.48
N GLN A 368 37.13 -10.43 -19.01
CA GLN A 368 37.08 -11.14 -20.28
C GLN A 368 36.07 -12.29 -20.24
N ALA A 369 36.08 -13.10 -19.17
CA ALA A 369 35.14 -14.20 -18.98
C ALA A 369 33.67 -13.66 -18.89
N MET A 370 33.44 -12.56 -18.18
CA MET A 370 32.12 -11.95 -18.11
C MET A 370 31.62 -11.51 -19.49
N VAL A 371 32.44 -10.83 -20.27
CA VAL A 371 32.09 -10.37 -21.60
C VAL A 371 31.85 -11.58 -22.56
N GLN A 372 32.65 -12.63 -22.49
CA GLN A 372 32.40 -13.86 -23.23
C GLN A 372 31.02 -14.45 -22.88
N LEU A 373 30.70 -14.61 -21.58
CA LEU A 373 29.39 -15.09 -21.13
C LEU A 373 28.23 -14.24 -21.66
N CYS A 374 28.39 -12.91 -21.68
CA CYS A 374 27.38 -12.00 -22.18
C CYS A 374 27.19 -12.05 -23.70
N LEU A 375 28.25 -12.28 -24.45
CA LEU A 375 28.27 -12.26 -25.92
C LEU A 375 28.13 -13.66 -26.57
N LEU A 376 28.22 -14.74 -25.78
CA LEU A 376 27.90 -16.07 -26.29
C LEU A 376 26.47 -16.12 -26.77
N ARG A 377 26.28 -16.30 -28.08
CA ARG A 377 24.94 -16.59 -28.65
C ARG A 377 24.57 -18.02 -28.26
N SER A 378 23.41 -18.17 -27.59
CA SER A 378 22.71 -19.45 -27.44
C SER A 378 22.25 -19.96 -28.78
#